data_cfa4f3c8f7d99416ee4f4846dce2027c
#
_entry.id   cfa4f3c8f7d99416ee4f4846dce2027c
#
_cell.length_a   1.000
_cell.length_b   1.000
_cell.length_c   1.000
_cell.angle_alpha   90.00
_cell.angle_beta   90.00
_cell.angle_gamma   90.00
#
_symmetry.space_group_name_H-M   'P 1'
#
loop_
_entity.id
_entity.type
_entity.pdbx_description
1 polymer ?
#
loop_
_entity_poly.entity_id
_entity_poly.type
_entity_poly.pdbx_seq_one_letter_code
_entity_poly.pdbx_strand_id
1 'polypeptide(L)'
;MVKSYKRITTNVLQEMKDNKEKISMLTSYDYTLAKIVDSAGIDVILVGDSASNVMAGHETTLPITLDHMIYHASSVVRAAKRSLVVVDLPFGSYQGDSKKALSSSIRIMKESGAHAVKLEGGAEIIESVERILTAGIPVMGHLGLTPQSIYKFGTYTVRAKQEAEAEKLISDATVSYTHLTLPTTVRV
;
A
#
# COMPACT_ATOMS: atom_id res chain seq x y z
N MET A 1 -25.63 -15.34 1.57
CA MET A 1 -25.53 -14.49 0.36
C MET A 1 -24.36 -13.54 0.57
N VAL A 2 -23.36 -13.52 -0.32
CA VAL A 2 -22.27 -12.56 -0.27
C VAL A 2 -22.85 -11.17 -0.57
N LYS A 3 -22.62 -10.19 0.31
CA LYS A 3 -23.06 -8.80 0.05
C LYS A 3 -22.31 -8.28 -1.20
N SER A 4 -23.07 -7.74 -2.16
CA SER A 4 -22.48 -7.07 -3.33
C SER A 4 -22.31 -5.58 -3.01
N TYR A 5 -21.08 -5.14 -2.83
CA TYR A 5 -20.74 -3.74 -2.62
C TYR A 5 -20.58 -3.03 -3.96
N LYS A 6 -21.29 -1.90 -4.13
CA LYS A 6 -21.18 -1.09 -5.35
C LYS A 6 -19.80 -0.45 -5.50
N ARG A 7 -19.18 -0.04 -4.40
CA ARG A 7 -17.82 0.50 -4.31
C ARG A 7 -17.17 0.09 -3.00
N ILE A 8 -15.92 -0.31 -3.06
CA ILE A 8 -15.14 -0.63 -1.87
C ILE A 8 -14.51 0.64 -1.31
N THR A 9 -14.74 0.87 -0.03
CA THR A 9 -14.17 1.95 0.77
C THR A 9 -13.45 1.36 2.00
N THR A 10 -12.71 2.17 2.74
CA THR A 10 -12.09 1.73 4.00
C THR A 10 -13.12 1.19 4.99
N ASN A 11 -14.30 1.81 5.09
CA ASN A 11 -15.38 1.34 5.94
C ASN A 11 -15.94 -0.02 5.49
N VAL A 12 -16.07 -0.23 4.17
CA VAL A 12 -16.49 -1.54 3.62
C VAL A 12 -15.46 -2.61 3.93
N LEU A 13 -14.16 -2.32 3.82
CA LEU A 13 -13.12 -3.27 4.21
C LEU A 13 -13.18 -3.60 5.71
N GLN A 14 -13.46 -2.62 6.57
CA GLN A 14 -13.65 -2.87 7.98
C GLN A 14 -14.89 -3.74 8.25
N GLU A 15 -16.02 -3.46 7.58
CA GLU A 15 -17.23 -4.28 7.67
C GLU A 15 -16.96 -5.73 7.23
N MET A 16 -16.22 -5.93 6.13
CA MET A 16 -15.84 -7.27 5.66
C MET A 16 -15.00 -8.01 6.71
N LYS A 17 -14.02 -7.32 7.32
CA LYS A 17 -13.20 -7.89 8.39
C LYS A 17 -14.05 -8.30 9.59
N ASP A 18 -14.94 -7.44 10.05
CA ASP A 18 -15.82 -7.70 11.20
C ASP A 18 -16.74 -8.90 10.95
N ASN A 19 -17.21 -9.04 9.71
CA ASN A 19 -18.01 -10.18 9.23
C ASN A 19 -17.17 -11.44 8.92
N LYS A 20 -15.84 -11.40 9.10
CA LYS A 20 -14.90 -12.49 8.73
C LYS A 20 -14.93 -12.84 7.23
N GLU A 21 -15.30 -11.91 6.39
CA GLU A 21 -15.22 -12.03 4.94
C GLU A 21 -13.76 -11.80 4.50
N LYS A 22 -13.29 -12.60 3.54
CA LYS A 22 -11.93 -12.43 3.00
C LYS A 22 -11.89 -11.26 2.04
N ILE A 23 -10.85 -10.42 2.19
CA ILE A 23 -10.58 -9.30 1.30
C ILE A 23 -9.56 -9.75 0.25
N SER A 24 -9.92 -9.60 -1.02
CA SER A 24 -9.02 -9.91 -2.14
C SER A 24 -8.26 -8.68 -2.58
N MET A 25 -6.94 -8.84 -2.82
CA MET A 25 -6.07 -7.76 -3.29
C MET A 25 -5.16 -8.25 -4.41
N LEU A 26 -5.07 -7.48 -5.50
CA LEU A 26 -4.18 -7.74 -6.62
C LEU A 26 -3.48 -6.47 -7.07
N THR A 27 -2.26 -6.63 -7.61
CA THR A 27 -1.52 -5.52 -8.23
C THR A 27 -1.97 -5.28 -9.66
N SER A 28 -2.01 -4.00 -10.06
CA SER A 28 -2.16 -3.59 -11.45
C SER A 28 -1.47 -2.25 -11.68
N TYR A 29 -0.95 -2.04 -12.90
CA TYR A 29 -0.13 -0.87 -13.22
C TYR A 29 -0.64 -0.08 -14.43
N ASP A 30 -1.64 -0.60 -15.15
CA ASP A 30 -2.19 0.02 -16.35
C ASP A 30 -3.71 -0.07 -16.39
N TYR A 31 -4.28 0.68 -17.32
CA TYR A 31 -5.74 0.77 -17.50
C TYR A 31 -6.39 -0.56 -17.90
N THR A 32 -5.77 -1.30 -18.81
CA THR A 32 -6.37 -2.52 -19.39
C THR A 32 -6.43 -3.64 -18.35
N LEU A 33 -5.32 -3.90 -17.67
CA LEU A 33 -5.26 -4.92 -16.61
C LEU A 33 -6.15 -4.53 -15.43
N ALA A 34 -6.12 -3.27 -15.00
CA ALA A 34 -6.97 -2.80 -13.91
C ALA A 34 -8.46 -2.98 -14.20
N LYS A 35 -8.91 -2.75 -15.44
CA LYS A 35 -10.29 -2.98 -15.86
C LYS A 35 -10.69 -4.45 -15.76
N ILE A 36 -9.80 -5.37 -16.14
CA ILE A 36 -10.03 -6.81 -16.02
C ILE A 36 -10.12 -7.23 -14.55
N VAL A 37 -9.17 -6.78 -13.74
CA VAL A 37 -9.09 -7.06 -12.29
C VAL A 37 -10.32 -6.54 -11.56
N ASP A 38 -10.73 -5.29 -11.82
CA ASP A 38 -11.93 -4.68 -11.22
C ASP A 38 -13.20 -5.45 -11.62
N SER A 39 -13.32 -5.84 -12.91
CA SER A 39 -14.46 -6.62 -13.42
C SER A 39 -14.52 -8.04 -12.85
N ALA A 40 -13.39 -8.60 -12.43
CA ALA A 40 -13.32 -9.89 -11.74
C ALA A 40 -13.80 -9.83 -10.28
N GLY A 41 -14.09 -8.62 -9.75
CA GLY A 41 -14.62 -8.44 -8.41
C GLY A 41 -13.58 -8.35 -7.31
N ILE A 42 -12.32 -8.07 -7.63
CA ILE A 42 -11.25 -7.84 -6.65
C ILE A 42 -11.59 -6.61 -5.78
N ASP A 43 -11.36 -6.70 -4.49
CA ASP A 43 -11.76 -5.66 -3.54
C ASP A 43 -10.76 -4.49 -3.50
N VAL A 44 -9.46 -4.80 -3.58
CA VAL A 44 -8.39 -3.80 -3.53
C VAL A 44 -7.44 -3.98 -4.71
N ILE A 45 -7.14 -2.90 -5.41
CA ILE A 45 -6.08 -2.87 -6.43
C ILE A 45 -4.90 -2.10 -5.85
N LEU A 46 -3.72 -2.73 -5.84
CA LEU A 46 -2.46 -2.10 -5.45
C LEU A 46 -1.73 -1.60 -6.69
N VAL A 47 -1.40 -0.33 -6.71
CA VAL A 47 -0.38 0.22 -7.61
C VAL A 47 0.94 0.19 -6.85
N GLY A 48 1.67 -0.91 -7.01
CA GLY A 48 2.90 -1.17 -6.28
C GLY A 48 4.11 -0.48 -6.90
N ASP A 49 5.10 -0.11 -6.07
CA ASP A 49 6.41 0.35 -6.55
C ASP A 49 7.19 -0.75 -7.29
N SER A 50 6.74 -2.00 -7.18
CA SER A 50 7.16 -3.12 -8.02
C SER A 50 6.93 -2.89 -9.54
N ALA A 51 6.20 -1.82 -9.94
CA ALA A 51 6.20 -1.32 -11.31
C ALA A 51 7.63 -1.01 -11.81
N SER A 52 8.55 -0.65 -10.92
CA SER A 52 9.97 -0.52 -11.22
C SER A 52 10.55 -1.79 -11.87
N ASN A 53 10.22 -2.95 -11.32
CA ASN A 53 10.69 -4.24 -11.83
C ASN A 53 9.90 -4.69 -13.05
N VAL A 54 8.57 -4.76 -12.94
CA VAL A 54 7.73 -5.46 -13.93
C VAL A 54 7.36 -4.59 -15.13
N MET A 55 7.39 -3.27 -15.00
CA MET A 55 7.06 -2.35 -16.09
C MET A 55 8.31 -1.69 -16.68
N ALA A 56 9.29 -1.32 -15.83
CA ALA A 56 10.50 -0.62 -16.27
C ALA A 56 11.73 -1.52 -16.38
N GLY A 57 11.69 -2.78 -15.87
CA GLY A 57 12.77 -3.76 -15.98
C GLY A 57 13.96 -3.50 -15.03
N HIS A 58 13.79 -2.70 -14.00
CA HIS A 58 14.83 -2.49 -12.99
C HIS A 58 14.99 -3.71 -12.07
N GLU A 59 16.17 -3.88 -11.49
CA GLU A 59 16.45 -4.99 -10.56
C GLU A 59 15.74 -4.83 -9.20
N THR A 60 15.46 -3.59 -8.80
CA THR A 60 14.81 -3.27 -7.51
C THR A 60 13.66 -2.27 -7.68
N THR A 61 12.88 -2.09 -6.61
CA THR A 61 11.81 -1.08 -6.59
C THR A 61 12.33 0.35 -6.41
N LEU A 62 13.60 0.53 -6.02
CA LEU A 62 14.17 1.82 -5.62
C LEU A 62 14.18 2.91 -6.72
N PRO A 63 14.41 2.60 -8.02
CA PRO A 63 14.52 3.64 -9.05
C PRO A 63 13.22 4.33 -9.41
N ILE A 64 12.04 3.76 -9.09
CA ILE A 64 10.77 4.35 -9.50
C ILE A 64 10.54 5.69 -8.79
N THR A 65 10.08 6.68 -9.56
CA THR A 65 9.83 8.03 -9.04
C THR A 65 8.37 8.21 -8.61
N LEU A 66 8.11 9.26 -7.83
CA LEU A 66 6.75 9.65 -7.47
C LEU A 66 5.89 9.97 -8.72
N ASP A 67 6.47 10.59 -9.74
CA ASP A 67 5.77 10.91 -10.99
C ASP A 67 5.39 9.65 -11.77
N HIS A 68 6.26 8.64 -11.80
CA HIS A 68 5.93 7.33 -12.37
C HIS A 68 4.78 6.66 -11.61
N MET A 69 4.80 6.70 -10.29
CA MET A 69 3.71 6.15 -9.48
C MET A 69 2.39 6.87 -9.75
N ILE A 70 2.40 8.19 -9.87
CA ILE A 70 1.21 8.99 -10.22
C ILE A 70 0.69 8.63 -11.62
N TYR A 71 1.58 8.42 -12.59
CA TYR A 71 1.19 7.99 -13.94
C TYR A 71 0.48 6.64 -13.94
N HIS A 72 1.05 5.63 -13.30
CA HIS A 72 0.46 4.31 -13.16
C HIS A 72 -0.88 4.37 -12.39
N ALA A 73 -0.88 5.05 -11.25
CA ALA A 73 -2.06 5.20 -10.40
C ALA A 73 -3.22 5.88 -11.15
N SER A 74 -2.95 6.95 -11.91
CA SER A 74 -3.95 7.63 -12.72
C SER A 74 -4.59 6.71 -13.75
N SER A 75 -3.80 5.82 -14.36
CA SER A 75 -4.30 4.83 -15.32
C SER A 75 -5.21 3.81 -14.67
N VAL A 76 -4.82 3.29 -13.50
CA VAL A 76 -5.58 2.31 -12.72
C VAL A 76 -6.88 2.91 -12.19
N VAL A 77 -6.82 4.11 -11.60
CA VAL A 77 -8.00 4.78 -11.03
C VAL A 77 -9.09 5.03 -12.08
N ARG A 78 -8.70 5.42 -13.30
CA ARG A 78 -9.67 5.60 -14.40
C ARG A 78 -10.40 4.30 -14.77
N ALA A 79 -9.74 3.16 -14.60
CA ALA A 79 -10.32 1.85 -14.90
C ALA A 79 -11.17 1.28 -13.77
N ALA A 80 -10.74 1.47 -12.51
CA ALA A 80 -11.38 0.91 -11.33
C ALA A 80 -12.71 1.62 -11.03
N LYS A 81 -13.81 0.84 -11.04
CA LYS A 81 -15.16 1.34 -10.74
C LYS A 81 -15.64 0.89 -9.36
N ARG A 82 -15.24 -0.31 -8.95
CA ARG A 82 -15.60 -0.94 -7.69
C ARG A 82 -14.46 -0.96 -6.68
N SER A 83 -13.28 -1.37 -7.09
CA SER A 83 -12.13 -1.63 -6.21
C SER A 83 -11.61 -0.37 -5.52
N LEU A 84 -11.16 -0.52 -4.27
CA LEU A 84 -10.35 0.50 -3.61
C LEU A 84 -8.94 0.48 -4.21
N VAL A 85 -8.44 1.64 -4.64
CA VAL A 85 -7.09 1.76 -5.21
C VAL A 85 -6.13 2.31 -4.17
N VAL A 86 -5.10 1.51 -3.85
CA VAL A 86 -4.00 1.85 -2.94
C VAL A 86 -2.74 2.07 -3.76
N VAL A 87 -1.94 3.06 -3.42
CA VAL A 87 -0.71 3.42 -4.16
C VAL A 87 0.48 3.43 -3.23
N ASP A 88 1.55 2.74 -3.61
CA ASP A 88 2.81 2.78 -2.85
C ASP A 88 3.46 4.16 -2.94
N LEU A 89 3.90 4.67 -1.79
CA LEU A 89 4.88 5.75 -1.75
C LEU A 89 6.26 5.17 -2.13
N PRO A 90 6.92 5.66 -3.20
CA PRO A 90 8.21 5.15 -3.61
C PRO A 90 9.31 5.49 -2.61
N PHE A 91 10.38 4.71 -2.64
CA PHE A 91 11.56 4.93 -1.80
C PHE A 91 12.06 6.38 -1.88
N GLY A 92 12.44 6.95 -0.73
CA GLY A 92 12.92 8.32 -0.61
C GLY A 92 11.83 9.39 -0.59
N SER A 93 10.54 9.02 -0.70
CA SER A 93 9.43 9.98 -0.68
C SER A 93 8.81 10.20 0.71
N TYR A 94 9.13 9.34 1.70
CA TYR A 94 8.52 9.41 3.04
C TYR A 94 9.48 9.08 4.20
N GLN A 95 10.65 8.47 3.89
CA GLN A 95 11.64 8.13 4.92
C GLN A 95 12.34 9.41 5.42
N GLY A 96 12.46 9.55 6.73
CA GLY A 96 13.24 10.60 7.38
C GLY A 96 12.67 12.03 7.36
N ASP A 97 11.54 12.27 6.67
CA ASP A 97 10.88 13.59 6.64
C ASP A 97 9.36 13.44 6.50
N SER A 98 8.66 13.63 7.61
CA SER A 98 7.20 13.52 7.68
C SER A 98 6.44 14.59 6.87
N LYS A 99 7.04 15.77 6.67
CA LYS A 99 6.45 16.83 5.82
C LYS A 99 6.54 16.43 4.35
N LYS A 100 7.66 15.85 3.93
CA LYS A 100 7.85 15.31 2.60
C LYS A 100 6.89 14.12 2.36
N ALA A 101 6.72 13.24 3.34
CA ALA A 101 5.78 12.14 3.29
C ALA A 101 4.34 12.63 3.03
N LEU A 102 3.89 13.65 3.76
CA LEU A 102 2.58 14.27 3.54
C LEU A 102 2.47 14.90 2.15
N SER A 103 3.48 15.68 1.73
CA SER A 103 3.48 16.31 0.41
C SER A 103 3.40 15.28 -0.72
N SER A 104 4.15 14.18 -0.62
CA SER A 104 4.13 13.08 -1.59
C SER A 104 2.76 12.38 -1.64
N SER A 105 2.17 12.14 -0.46
CA SER A 105 0.83 11.55 -0.34
C SER A 105 -0.25 12.45 -0.95
N ILE A 106 -0.20 13.76 -0.68
CA ILE A 106 -1.12 14.74 -1.27
C ILE A 106 -1.02 14.72 -2.80
N ARG A 107 0.19 14.67 -3.35
CA ARG A 107 0.39 14.57 -4.80
C ARG A 107 -0.25 13.31 -5.38
N ILE A 108 -0.01 12.15 -4.79
CA ILE A 108 -0.65 10.90 -5.23
C ILE A 108 -2.18 11.05 -5.22
N MET A 109 -2.75 11.47 -4.11
CA MET A 109 -4.21 11.59 -3.97
C MET A 109 -4.81 12.57 -4.98
N LYS A 110 -4.24 13.76 -5.11
CA LYS A 110 -4.78 14.83 -5.96
C LYS A 110 -4.55 14.56 -7.46
N GLU A 111 -3.37 14.09 -7.83
CA GLU A 111 -2.97 13.98 -9.24
C GLU A 111 -3.45 12.67 -9.88
N SER A 112 -3.60 11.58 -9.08
CA SER A 112 -4.08 10.30 -9.60
C SER A 112 -5.54 9.99 -9.27
N GLY A 113 -6.10 10.58 -8.21
CA GLY A 113 -7.42 10.22 -7.69
C GLY A 113 -7.41 8.91 -6.87
N ALA A 114 -6.26 8.45 -6.39
CA ALA A 114 -6.15 7.27 -5.54
C ALA A 114 -6.95 7.42 -4.23
N HIS A 115 -7.23 6.28 -3.58
CA HIS A 115 -8.08 6.25 -2.40
C HIS A 115 -7.30 6.08 -1.09
N ALA A 116 -6.08 5.57 -1.16
CA ALA A 116 -5.18 5.36 -0.02
C ALA A 116 -3.72 5.29 -0.50
N VAL A 117 -2.78 5.46 0.43
CA VAL A 117 -1.36 5.25 0.18
C VAL A 117 -0.83 4.07 0.99
N LYS A 118 0.26 3.42 0.52
CA LYS A 118 0.96 2.37 1.27
C LYS A 118 2.40 2.78 1.53
N LEU A 119 2.90 2.46 2.74
CA LEU A 119 4.25 2.74 3.20
C LEU A 119 4.88 1.47 3.79
N GLU A 120 6.19 1.33 3.63
CA GLU A 120 6.98 0.24 4.20
C GLU A 120 7.77 0.71 5.41
N GLY A 121 7.67 -0.01 6.52
CA GLY A 121 8.36 0.26 7.78
C GLY A 121 7.43 0.26 8.99
N GLY A 122 8.03 0.18 10.17
CA GLY A 122 7.37 0.17 11.46
C GLY A 122 7.53 1.49 12.22
N ALA A 123 8.02 1.40 13.45
CA ALA A 123 8.16 2.56 14.34
C ALA A 123 9.00 3.71 13.74
N GLU A 124 9.94 3.40 12.85
CA GLU A 124 10.82 4.38 12.20
C GLU A 124 10.10 5.35 11.26
N ILE A 125 8.89 5.01 10.79
CA ILE A 125 8.11 5.87 9.89
C ILE A 125 6.80 6.38 10.53
N ILE A 126 6.59 6.12 11.82
CA ILE A 126 5.31 6.39 12.47
C ILE A 126 4.92 7.88 12.41
N GLU A 127 5.87 8.81 12.55
CA GLU A 127 5.60 10.24 12.41
C GLU A 127 5.05 10.59 11.02
N SER A 128 5.58 9.94 9.99
CA SER A 128 5.08 10.11 8.62
C SER A 128 3.66 9.57 8.48
N VAL A 129 3.37 8.40 9.06
CA VAL A 129 2.03 7.80 9.07
C VAL A 129 1.02 8.70 9.78
N GLU A 130 1.32 9.15 11.00
CA GLU A 130 0.44 10.03 11.78
C GLU A 130 0.12 11.34 11.06
N ARG A 131 1.14 11.93 10.43
CA ARG A 131 0.97 13.19 9.69
C ARG A 131 0.06 13.01 8.46
N ILE A 132 0.21 11.91 7.74
CA ILE A 132 -0.63 11.58 6.59
C ILE A 132 -2.08 11.32 7.03
N LEU A 133 -2.28 10.54 8.10
CA LEU A 133 -3.59 10.24 8.66
C LEU A 133 -4.31 11.50 9.19
N THR A 134 -3.58 12.37 9.87
CA THR A 134 -4.12 13.66 10.37
C THR A 134 -4.63 14.55 9.24
N ALA A 135 -4.06 14.43 8.05
CA ALA A 135 -4.53 15.12 6.85
C ALA A 135 -5.75 14.43 6.18
N GLY A 136 -6.26 13.32 6.74
CA GLY A 136 -7.42 12.60 6.24
C GLY A 136 -7.12 11.62 5.11
N ILE A 137 -5.86 11.26 4.87
CA ILE A 137 -5.45 10.30 3.84
C ILE A 137 -5.35 8.91 4.47
N PRO A 138 -6.11 7.90 3.97
CA PRO A 138 -6.01 6.54 4.46
C PRO A 138 -4.64 5.92 4.17
N VAL A 139 -4.10 5.16 5.14
CA VAL A 139 -2.78 4.54 5.07
C VAL A 139 -2.88 3.03 5.24
N MET A 140 -2.13 2.30 4.40
CA MET A 140 -1.82 0.88 4.54
C MET A 140 -0.36 0.73 4.95
N GLY A 141 -0.05 -0.05 5.99
CA GLY A 141 1.31 -0.41 6.39
C GLY A 141 1.79 -1.68 5.74
N HIS A 142 3.11 -1.79 5.53
CA HIS A 142 3.77 -3.00 5.08
C HIS A 142 4.98 -3.30 5.97
N LEU A 143 4.94 -4.43 6.63
CA LEU A 143 5.95 -4.92 7.56
C LEU A 143 6.53 -6.27 7.11
N GLY A 144 7.64 -6.67 7.69
CA GLY A 144 8.31 -7.93 7.38
C GLY A 144 9.33 -7.78 6.25
N LEU A 145 9.15 -8.50 5.15
CA LEU A 145 10.01 -8.34 3.98
C LEU A 145 9.55 -7.15 3.15
N THR A 146 10.24 -6.04 3.31
CA THR A 146 9.96 -4.78 2.61
C THR A 146 10.94 -4.60 1.45
N PRO A 147 10.48 -4.65 0.17
CA PRO A 147 11.35 -4.54 -1.01
C PRO A 147 12.19 -3.27 -1.06
N GLN A 148 11.70 -2.16 -0.51
CA GLN A 148 12.48 -0.91 -0.42
C GLN A 148 13.71 -1.03 0.49
N SER A 149 13.75 -2.02 1.36
CA SER A 149 14.88 -2.32 2.25
C SER A 149 15.79 -3.42 1.72
N ILE A 150 15.72 -3.79 0.44
CA ILE A 150 16.41 -4.95 -0.13
C ILE A 150 17.92 -4.93 0.08
N TYR A 151 18.58 -3.78 -0.03
CA TYR A 151 20.02 -3.68 0.21
C TYR A 151 20.40 -3.83 1.70
N LYS A 152 19.50 -3.49 2.63
CA LYS A 152 19.67 -3.75 4.05
C LYS A 152 19.56 -5.24 4.35
N PHE A 153 18.65 -5.93 3.67
CA PHE A 153 18.40 -7.36 3.90
C PHE A 153 19.32 -8.26 3.09
N GLY A 154 19.77 -7.82 1.94
CA GLY A 154 20.64 -8.56 1.01
C GLY A 154 19.95 -9.71 0.26
N THR A 155 18.74 -10.10 0.66
CA THR A 155 18.00 -11.21 0.05
C THR A 155 16.49 -11.00 0.17
N TYR A 156 15.71 -11.70 -0.67
CA TYR A 156 14.25 -11.79 -0.58
C TYR A 156 13.76 -12.95 0.28
N THR A 157 14.47 -13.26 1.37
CA THR A 157 14.07 -14.34 2.28
C THR A 157 13.05 -13.89 3.30
N VAL A 158 12.19 -14.81 3.73
CA VAL A 158 11.22 -14.58 4.80
C VAL A 158 11.93 -14.04 6.05
N ARG A 159 11.38 -12.97 6.62
CA ARG A 159 11.90 -12.27 7.80
C ARG A 159 11.32 -12.83 9.10
N ALA A 160 11.80 -12.30 10.23
CA ALA A 160 11.32 -12.65 11.57
C ALA A 160 11.47 -14.15 11.94
N LYS A 161 12.53 -14.79 11.46
CA LYS A 161 12.88 -16.17 11.83
C LYS A 161 13.61 -16.28 13.16
N GLN A 162 14.26 -15.19 13.60
CA GLN A 162 14.92 -15.09 14.89
C GLN A 162 14.04 -14.34 15.88
N GLU A 163 14.12 -14.71 17.17
CA GLU A 163 13.26 -14.21 18.23
C GLU A 163 13.24 -12.68 18.31
N ALA A 164 14.40 -12.04 18.37
CA ALA A 164 14.52 -10.59 18.43
C ALA A 164 13.90 -9.87 17.22
N GLU A 165 14.00 -10.46 16.01
CA GLU A 165 13.39 -9.92 14.81
C GLU A 165 11.86 -10.13 14.82
N ALA A 166 11.39 -11.24 15.36
CA ALA A 166 9.97 -11.54 15.54
C ALA A 166 9.33 -10.60 16.58
N GLU A 167 9.99 -10.37 17.71
CA GLU A 167 9.55 -9.42 18.73
C GLU A 167 9.44 -7.99 18.16
N LYS A 168 10.46 -7.56 17.41
CA LYS A 168 10.42 -6.26 16.74
C LYS A 168 9.24 -6.18 15.76
N LEU A 169 9.03 -7.20 14.95
CA LEU A 169 7.92 -7.22 13.98
C LEU A 169 6.56 -7.14 14.69
N ILE A 170 6.38 -7.84 15.80
CA ILE A 170 5.16 -7.79 16.61
C ILE A 170 4.96 -6.39 17.21
N SER A 171 6.03 -5.80 17.75
CA SER A 171 6.00 -4.44 18.28
C SER A 171 5.63 -3.42 17.20
N ASP A 172 6.30 -3.48 16.04
CA ASP A 172 6.02 -2.59 14.90
C ASP A 172 4.58 -2.77 14.39
N ALA A 173 4.07 -4.01 14.36
CA ALA A 173 2.69 -4.28 13.97
C ALA A 173 1.69 -3.69 14.98
N THR A 174 1.97 -3.77 16.27
CA THR A 174 1.11 -3.22 17.33
C THR A 174 1.05 -1.69 17.24
N VAL A 175 2.20 -1.04 17.08
CA VAL A 175 2.27 0.42 16.92
C VAL A 175 1.55 0.84 15.64
N SER A 176 1.84 0.20 14.53
CA SER A 176 1.21 0.53 13.24
C SER A 176 -0.30 0.30 13.27
N TYR A 177 -0.77 -0.81 13.87
CA TYR A 177 -2.21 -1.13 13.95
C TYR A 177 -3.02 -0.08 14.70
N THR A 178 -2.42 0.55 15.71
CA THR A 178 -3.08 1.62 16.49
C THR A 178 -3.36 2.86 15.62
N HIS A 179 -2.58 3.08 14.57
CA HIS A 179 -2.64 4.28 13.73
C HIS A 179 -3.21 4.03 12.32
N LEU A 180 -3.20 2.80 11.81
CA LEU A 180 -3.62 2.50 10.45
C LEU A 180 -5.14 2.51 10.26
N THR A 181 -5.60 2.95 9.08
CA THR A 181 -7.02 3.05 8.72
C THR A 181 -7.52 1.89 7.87
N LEU A 182 -6.63 1.10 7.30
CA LEU A 182 -7.00 -0.07 6.51
C LEU A 182 -6.90 -1.34 7.37
N PRO A 183 -7.92 -2.22 7.35
CA PRO A 183 -7.88 -3.44 8.13
C PRO A 183 -6.74 -4.32 7.64
N THR A 184 -5.91 -4.76 8.60
CA THR A 184 -4.78 -5.62 8.30
C THR A 184 -5.27 -7.02 7.99
N THR A 185 -5.06 -7.49 6.79
CA THR A 185 -5.06 -8.91 6.48
C THR A 185 -3.70 -9.23 5.94
N VAL A 186 -2.86 -9.88 6.70
CA VAL A 186 -1.63 -10.43 6.17
C VAL A 186 -1.71 -11.93 6.22
N ARG A 187 -1.65 -12.54 5.06
CA ARG A 187 -0.86 -13.75 4.83
C ARG A 187 -0.23 -13.60 3.47
N VAL A 188 1.06 -13.41 3.48
CA VAL A 188 1.90 -13.78 2.37
C VAL A 188 2.13 -15.28 2.45
#